data_678a5d7487b4d90b45bd9b291679bed6
#
_entry.id   678a5d7487b4d90b45bd9b291679bed6
#
_cell.length_a   1.000
_cell.length_b   1.000
_cell.length_c   1.000
_cell.angle_alpha   90.00
_cell.angle_beta   90.00
_cell.angle_gamma   90.00
#
_symmetry.space_group_name_H-M   'P 1'
#
loop_
_entity.id
_entity.type
_entity.pdbx_description
1 polymer ?
#
loop_
_entity_poly.entity_id
_entity_poly.type
_entity_poly.pdbx_seq_one_letter_code
_entity_poly.pdbx_strand_id
1 'polypeptide(L)'
;MIQEIIVQHVQPEKRDEYVKVFGEILTKANYAGSHGIKFFASIEDPSRIILMIEWDSVEAHTQHRGTPTHNAMREATSKYQTVKSDGGHFLMHVVK
;
A
#
# COMPACT_ATOMS: atom_id res chain seq x y z
N MET A 1 -9.59 -11.94 -9.55
CA MET A 1 -9.10 -11.11 -8.45
C MET A 1 -8.78 -9.72 -8.93
N ILE A 2 -8.87 -8.75 -8.08
CA ILE A 2 -8.57 -7.36 -8.44
C ILE A 2 -7.28 -6.92 -7.75
N GLN A 3 -6.64 -5.89 -8.31
CA GLN A 3 -5.46 -5.28 -7.73
C GLN A 3 -5.82 -3.90 -7.19
N GLU A 4 -5.52 -3.66 -5.93
CA GLU A 4 -5.51 -2.31 -5.40
C GLU A 4 -4.13 -1.74 -5.62
N ILE A 5 -4.06 -0.58 -6.26
CA ILE A 5 -2.79 0.12 -6.50
C ILE A 5 -2.91 1.50 -5.90
N ILE A 6 -1.97 1.84 -5.01
CA ILE A 6 -1.93 3.13 -4.32
C ILE A 6 -0.58 3.77 -4.60
N VAL A 7 -0.62 5.03 -5.03
CA VAL A 7 0.58 5.86 -5.16
C VAL A 7 0.68 6.74 -3.92
N GLN A 8 1.81 6.63 -3.23
CA GLN A 8 2.11 7.40 -2.03
C GLN A 8 3.28 8.33 -2.29
N HIS A 9 3.27 9.49 -1.66
CA HIS A 9 4.39 10.44 -1.69
C HIS A 9 4.85 10.66 -0.25
N VAL A 10 6.10 10.30 0.02
CA VAL A 10 6.70 10.39 1.35
C VAL A 10 7.80 11.44 1.38
N GLN A 11 8.20 11.84 2.58
CA GLN A 11 9.35 12.73 2.74
C GLN A 11 10.59 12.05 2.16
N PRO A 12 11.23 12.62 1.13
CA PRO A 12 12.34 11.94 0.44
C PRO A 12 13.51 11.59 1.35
N GLU A 13 13.82 12.45 2.31
CA GLU A 13 14.90 12.24 3.27
C GLU A 13 14.61 11.13 4.27
N LYS A 14 13.36 10.71 4.37
CA LYS A 14 12.93 9.62 5.26
C LYS A 14 12.49 8.38 4.50
N ARG A 15 12.71 8.34 3.19
CA ARG A 15 12.28 7.23 2.36
C ARG A 15 12.82 5.89 2.83
N ASP A 16 14.08 5.81 3.19
CA ASP A 16 14.68 4.55 3.61
C ASP A 16 14.08 4.06 4.95
N GLU A 17 13.83 4.98 5.87
CA GLU A 17 13.14 4.67 7.11
C GLU A 17 11.72 4.17 6.82
N TYR A 18 11.00 4.84 5.92
CA TYR A 18 9.65 4.46 5.54
C TYR A 18 9.60 3.06 4.94
N VAL A 19 10.52 2.75 4.03
CA VAL A 19 10.59 1.43 3.39
C VAL A 19 10.76 0.33 4.45
N LYS A 20 11.60 0.57 5.44
CA LYS A 20 11.81 -0.38 6.54
C LYS A 20 10.55 -0.55 7.39
N VAL A 21 9.96 0.54 7.84
CA VAL A 21 8.77 0.53 8.70
C VAL A 21 7.59 -0.09 7.97
N PHE A 22 7.35 0.34 6.72
CA PHE A 22 6.24 -0.17 5.91
C PHE A 22 6.41 -1.65 5.61
N GLY A 23 7.62 -2.07 5.26
CA GLY A 23 7.93 -3.48 5.03
C GLY A 23 7.66 -4.34 6.25
N GLU A 24 8.02 -3.89 7.45
CA GLU A 24 7.76 -4.60 8.69
C GLU A 24 6.25 -4.72 8.96
N ILE A 25 5.51 -3.64 8.75
CA ILE A 25 4.05 -3.64 8.92
C ILE A 25 3.40 -4.63 7.97
N LEU A 26 3.76 -4.58 6.68
CA LEU A 26 3.15 -5.43 5.67
C LEU A 26 3.54 -6.90 5.82
N THR A 27 4.74 -7.19 6.30
CA THR A 27 5.18 -8.56 6.57
C THR A 27 4.30 -9.24 7.61
N LYS A 28 3.81 -8.46 8.58
CA LYS A 28 2.94 -8.98 9.65
C LYS A 28 1.46 -8.86 9.29
N ALA A 29 1.14 -8.25 8.17
CA ALA A 29 -0.25 -8.03 7.78
C ALA A 29 -0.92 -9.35 7.42
N ASN A 30 -2.17 -9.50 7.87
CA ASN A 30 -3.03 -10.63 7.51
C ASN A 30 -4.42 -10.06 7.24
N TYR A 31 -4.61 -9.56 6.02
CA TYR A 31 -5.85 -8.92 5.62
C TYR A 31 -6.77 -9.95 4.99
N ALA A 32 -7.95 -10.15 5.60
CA ALA A 32 -8.94 -11.10 5.10
C ALA A 32 -9.31 -10.76 3.65
N GLY A 33 -9.23 -11.75 2.77
CA GLY A 33 -9.53 -11.57 1.35
C GLY A 33 -8.38 -11.06 0.50
N SER A 34 -7.21 -10.82 1.09
CA SER A 34 -6.01 -10.44 0.33
C SER A 34 -5.16 -11.68 0.04
N HIS A 35 -4.43 -11.64 -1.08
CA HIS A 35 -3.64 -12.79 -1.55
C HIS A 35 -2.18 -12.46 -1.83
N GLY A 36 -1.81 -11.22 -1.90
CA GLY A 36 -0.43 -10.83 -2.09
C GLY A 36 -0.28 -9.35 -1.89
N ILE A 37 0.80 -8.98 -1.23
CA ILE A 37 1.10 -7.57 -0.95
C ILE A 37 2.53 -7.32 -1.38
N LYS A 38 2.72 -6.29 -2.19
CA LYS A 38 4.06 -5.84 -2.57
C LYS A 38 4.05 -4.33 -2.73
N PHE A 39 5.21 -3.73 -2.55
CA PHE A 39 5.34 -2.31 -2.81
C PHE A 39 6.68 -2.03 -3.50
N PHE A 40 6.71 -0.89 -4.17
CA PHE A 40 7.84 -0.49 -5.01
C PHE A 40 8.28 0.90 -4.59
N ALA A 41 9.59 1.09 -4.44
CA ALA A 41 10.17 2.39 -4.22
C ALA A 41 10.76 2.87 -5.54
N SER A 42 10.41 4.08 -5.96
CA SER A 42 10.91 4.62 -7.23
C SER A 42 12.42 4.84 -7.18
N ILE A 43 13.10 4.52 -8.27
CA ILE A 43 14.53 4.80 -8.42
C ILE A 43 14.74 6.27 -8.75
N GLU A 44 13.88 6.85 -9.62
CA GLU A 44 14.02 8.21 -10.10
C GLU A 44 13.51 9.25 -9.11
N ASP A 45 12.46 8.94 -8.36
CA ASP A 45 11.81 9.87 -7.45
C ASP A 45 11.81 9.29 -6.03
N PRO A 46 12.70 9.78 -5.15
CA PRO A 46 12.82 9.22 -3.80
C PRO A 46 11.58 9.42 -2.92
N SER A 47 10.62 10.24 -3.34
CA SER A 47 9.38 10.44 -2.59
C SER A 47 8.30 9.43 -2.94
N ARG A 48 8.43 8.70 -4.06
CA ARG A 48 7.31 7.95 -4.64
C ARG A 48 7.37 6.47 -4.30
N ILE A 49 6.27 6.00 -3.72
CA ILE A 49 6.07 4.59 -3.34
C ILE A 49 4.79 4.11 -4.01
N ILE A 50 4.80 2.89 -4.55
CA ILE A 50 3.60 2.26 -5.10
C ILE A 50 3.32 1.00 -4.30
N LEU A 51 2.12 0.92 -3.71
CA LEU A 51 1.64 -0.27 -3.00
C LEU A 51 0.68 -1.04 -3.91
N MET A 52 0.82 -2.36 -3.97
CA MET A 52 -0.09 -3.22 -4.71
C MET A 52 -0.56 -4.37 -3.83
N ILE A 53 -1.87 -4.49 -3.67
CA ILE A 53 -2.49 -5.57 -2.90
C ILE A 53 -3.50 -6.28 -3.80
N GLU A 54 -3.40 -7.60 -3.87
CA GLU A 54 -4.37 -8.42 -4.57
C GLU A 54 -5.52 -8.79 -3.63
N TRP A 55 -6.74 -8.56 -4.07
CA TRP A 55 -7.95 -8.84 -3.29
C TRP A 55 -8.87 -9.79 -4.05
N ASP A 56 -9.65 -10.60 -3.31
CA ASP A 56 -10.72 -11.42 -3.91
C ASP A 56 -11.69 -10.57 -4.72
N SER A 57 -12.02 -9.38 -4.20
CA SER A 57 -13.03 -8.50 -4.78
C SER A 57 -12.85 -7.08 -4.23
N VAL A 58 -13.55 -6.12 -4.84
CA VAL A 58 -13.61 -4.74 -4.33
C VAL A 58 -14.24 -4.75 -2.92
N GLU A 59 -15.27 -5.58 -2.71
CA GLU A 59 -15.94 -5.68 -1.41
C GLU A 59 -15.00 -6.16 -0.31
N ALA A 60 -14.11 -7.11 -0.60
CA ALA A 60 -13.13 -7.58 0.38
C ALA A 60 -12.25 -6.43 0.85
N HIS A 61 -11.78 -5.59 -0.07
CA HIS A 61 -11.00 -4.40 0.30
C HIS A 61 -11.86 -3.39 1.07
N THR A 62 -13.07 -3.14 0.62
CA THR A 62 -13.98 -2.20 1.27
C THR A 62 -14.26 -2.61 2.72
N GLN A 63 -14.45 -3.91 2.96
CA GLN A 63 -14.66 -4.44 4.32
C GLN A 63 -13.42 -4.29 5.20
N HIS A 64 -12.22 -4.29 4.62
CA HIS A 64 -10.98 -4.09 5.35
C HIS A 64 -10.83 -2.63 5.81
N ARG A 65 -11.35 -1.68 5.04
CA ARG A 65 -11.20 -0.25 5.33
C ARG A 65 -11.91 0.08 6.64
N GLY A 66 -11.22 0.85 7.49
CA GLY A 66 -11.76 1.25 8.79
C GLY A 66 -11.63 0.20 9.89
N THR A 67 -11.10 -0.99 9.59
CA THR A 67 -10.80 -1.97 10.65
C THR A 67 -9.66 -1.45 11.53
N PRO A 68 -9.53 -1.96 12.77
CA PRO A 68 -8.41 -1.56 13.64
C PRO A 68 -7.04 -1.78 12.98
N THR A 69 -6.87 -2.86 12.23
CA THR A 69 -5.62 -3.17 11.54
C THR A 69 -5.31 -2.13 10.45
N HIS A 70 -6.33 -1.77 9.66
CA HIS A 70 -6.19 -0.75 8.62
C HIS A 70 -5.87 0.62 9.22
N ASN A 71 -6.58 0.99 10.29
CA ASN A 71 -6.37 2.27 10.96
C ASN A 71 -4.98 2.36 11.59
N ALA A 72 -4.50 1.27 12.18
CA ALA A 72 -3.16 1.22 12.77
C ALA A 72 -2.08 1.42 11.70
N MET A 73 -2.24 0.79 10.54
CA MET A 73 -1.32 0.97 9.42
C MET A 73 -1.32 2.42 8.92
N ARG A 74 -2.50 3.01 8.75
CA ARG A 74 -2.63 4.41 8.33
C ARG A 74 -1.97 5.35 9.32
N GLU A 75 -2.18 5.15 10.62
CA GLU A 75 -1.57 5.98 11.66
C GLU A 75 -0.05 5.89 11.61
N ALA A 76 0.50 4.68 11.46
CA ALA A 76 1.94 4.47 11.44
C ALA A 76 2.61 5.08 10.20
N THR A 77 1.90 5.15 9.06
CA THR A 77 2.48 5.59 7.78
C THR A 77 2.17 7.05 7.44
N SER A 78 1.08 7.62 7.97
CA SER A 78 0.62 8.96 7.58
C SER A 78 1.64 10.06 7.91
N LYS A 79 2.40 9.89 8.97
CA LYS A 79 3.40 10.90 9.38
C LYS A 79 4.54 11.06 8.37
N TYR A 80 4.74 10.08 7.50
CA TYR A 80 5.75 10.14 6.45
C TYR A 80 5.22 10.76 5.15
N GLN A 81 3.92 10.76 4.96
CA GLN A 81 3.30 11.20 3.70
C GLN A 81 3.20 12.71 3.63
N THR A 82 3.57 13.26 2.47
CA THR A 82 3.56 14.72 2.25
C THR A 82 2.25 15.20 1.64
N VAL A 83 1.55 14.33 0.92
CA VAL A 83 0.24 14.62 0.32
C VAL A 83 -0.63 13.37 0.44
N LYS A 84 -1.92 13.55 0.22
CA LYS A 84 -2.87 12.43 0.23
C LYS A 84 -2.49 11.42 -0.85
N SER A 85 -2.50 10.13 -0.50
CA SER A 85 -2.26 9.07 -1.47
C SER A 85 -3.40 8.99 -2.49
N ASP A 86 -3.06 8.51 -3.69
CA ASP A 86 -4.02 8.30 -4.77
C ASP A 86 -4.06 6.82 -5.09
N GLY A 87 -5.26 6.25 -5.17
CA GLY A 87 -5.40 4.82 -5.39
C GLY A 87 -6.67 4.42 -6.11
N GLY A 88 -6.74 3.17 -6.51
CA GLY A 88 -7.89 2.61 -7.18
C GLY A 88 -7.80 1.10 -7.32
N HIS A 89 -8.83 0.54 -7.93
CA HIS A 89 -8.92 -0.89 -8.18
C HIS A 89 -8.72 -1.14 -9.68
N PHE A 90 -7.95 -2.17 -10.00
CA PHE A 90 -7.54 -2.46 -11.37
C PHE A 90 -7.64 -3.94 -11.65
N LEU A 91 -7.86 -4.28 -12.90
CA LEU A 91 -7.72 -5.65 -13.39
C LEU A 91 -6.35 -5.78 -14.04
N MET A 92 -5.64 -6.84 -13.69
CA MET A 92 -4.34 -7.12 -14.28
C MET A 92 -4.53 -7.82 -15.63
N HIS A 93 -3.84 -7.33 -16.64
CA HIS A 93 -3.75 -7.99 -17.94
C HIS A 93 -2.31 -8.43 -18.16
N VAL A 94 -2.08 -9.73 -18.15
CA VAL A 94 -0.75 -10.30 -18.41
C VAL A 94 -0.63 -10.52 -19.91
N VAL A 95 0.29 -9.81 -20.57
CA VAL A 95 0.41 -9.82 -22.04
C VAL A 95 1.52 -10.80 -22.49
N LYS A 96 2.54 -10.99 -21.67
CA LYS A 96 3.66 -11.91 -21.97
C LYS A 96 4.10 -12.64 -20.73
#